data_a405e9729d83aae362c1993b7363c371
#
_entry.id   a405e9729d83aae362c1993b7363c371
#
_cell.length_a   1.000
_cell.length_b   1.000
_cell.length_c   1.000
_cell.angle_alpha   90.00
_cell.angle_beta   90.00
_cell.angle_gamma   90.00
#
_symmetry.space_group_name_H-M   'P 1'
#
loop_
_entity.id
_entity.type
_entity.pdbx_description
1 polymer ?
#
loop_
_entity_poly.entity_id
_entity_poly.type
_entity_poly.pdbx_seq_one_letter_code
_entity_poly.pdbx_strand_id
1 'polypeptide(L)'
;MGISRRATVSGLLLAGTVALYGCGSGPGAHQPAVQHAQVNEHDFKISAPVTLPAGRVDLSVDNRGPDDHELIVVRASNPLPRRSDGLTVDEKAIHRRTVATLEPGIGNRGLEVSLRPGRYVMFCNMQGHYLAGMHRTFRVG
;
A
#
# COMPACT_ATOMS: atom_id res chain seq x y z
N MET A 1 16.01 -97.25 9.05
CA MET A 1 16.64 -96.57 7.89
C MET A 1 15.82 -95.38 7.51
N GLY A 2 16.15 -94.22 7.97
CA GLY A 2 15.40 -92.98 7.70
C GLY A 2 16.38 -91.83 7.48
N ILE A 3 16.44 -91.35 6.28
CA ILE A 3 17.33 -90.27 5.86
C ILE A 3 16.65 -88.96 6.09
N SER A 4 17.13 -88.16 7.07
CA SER A 4 16.68 -86.83 7.36
C SER A 4 17.27 -85.86 6.33
N ARG A 5 16.42 -85.17 5.57
CA ARG A 5 16.80 -84.04 4.69
C ARG A 5 16.57 -82.72 5.44
N ARG A 6 17.64 -82.03 5.73
CA ARG A 6 17.60 -80.63 6.26
C ARG A 6 17.28 -79.65 5.12
N ALA A 7 16.21 -78.96 5.26
CA ALA A 7 15.87 -77.81 4.37
C ALA A 7 16.51 -76.52 4.93
N THR A 8 17.39 -75.93 4.17
CA THR A 8 17.99 -74.65 4.44
C THR A 8 17.01 -73.55 3.90
N VAL A 9 16.51 -72.77 4.81
CA VAL A 9 15.67 -71.59 4.43
C VAL A 9 16.60 -70.36 4.28
N SER A 10 16.82 -69.91 3.05
CA SER A 10 17.50 -68.66 2.77
C SER A 10 16.56 -67.50 3.00
N GLY A 11 16.83 -66.76 4.06
CA GLY A 11 16.13 -65.51 4.33
C GLY A 11 16.59 -64.36 3.38
N LEU A 12 15.68 -63.85 2.57
CA LEU A 12 15.89 -62.70 1.71
C LEU A 12 15.59 -61.42 2.52
N LEU A 13 16.65 -60.71 2.89
CA LEU A 13 16.55 -59.39 3.52
C LEU A 13 16.15 -58.35 2.47
N LEU A 14 14.89 -57.91 2.49
CA LEU A 14 14.46 -56.72 1.75
C LEU A 14 14.91 -55.48 2.53
N ALA A 15 15.92 -54.79 2.01
CA ALA A 15 16.28 -53.44 2.47
C ALA A 15 15.25 -52.45 1.97
N GLY A 16 14.35 -52.03 2.87
CA GLY A 16 13.40 -50.97 2.58
C GLY A 16 14.08 -49.59 2.62
N THR A 17 14.24 -48.97 1.46
CA THR A 17 14.65 -47.56 1.37
C THR A 17 13.49 -46.67 1.75
N VAL A 18 13.55 -46.04 2.93
CA VAL A 18 12.64 -45.00 3.36
C VAL A 18 13.03 -43.73 2.63
N ALA A 19 12.26 -43.34 1.61
CA ALA A 19 12.36 -42.04 0.96
C ALA A 19 11.77 -41.01 1.91
N LEU A 20 12.62 -40.20 2.55
CA LEU A 20 12.20 -38.99 3.27
C LEU A 20 11.78 -37.95 2.23
N TYR A 21 10.47 -37.80 2.00
CA TYR A 21 9.91 -36.67 1.31
C TYR A 21 10.12 -35.45 2.20
N GLY A 22 11.20 -34.71 1.95
CA GLY A 22 11.40 -33.39 2.52
C GLY A 22 10.30 -32.49 2.01
N CYS A 23 9.42 -32.00 2.91
CA CYS A 23 8.56 -30.84 2.61
C CYS A 23 9.47 -29.66 2.33
N GLY A 24 9.74 -29.43 1.04
CA GLY A 24 10.36 -28.20 0.59
C GLY A 24 9.40 -27.06 0.87
N SER A 25 9.68 -26.24 1.89
CA SER A 25 9.06 -24.93 2.06
C SER A 25 9.41 -24.13 0.80
N GLY A 26 8.44 -24.00 -0.11
CA GLY A 26 8.58 -23.12 -1.26
C GLY A 26 8.92 -21.71 -0.78
N PRO A 27 9.62 -20.89 -1.59
CA PRO A 27 9.92 -19.51 -1.25
C PRO A 27 8.58 -18.82 -0.97
N GLY A 28 8.31 -18.49 0.30
CA GLY A 28 7.14 -17.72 0.69
C GLY A 28 7.14 -16.46 -0.15
N ALA A 29 6.04 -16.19 -0.84
CA ALA A 29 5.87 -14.95 -1.59
C ALA A 29 6.13 -13.79 -0.62
N HIS A 30 7.27 -13.12 -0.78
CA HIS A 30 7.59 -11.91 -0.02
C HIS A 30 6.52 -10.89 -0.39
N GLN A 31 5.52 -10.72 0.47
CA GLN A 31 4.64 -9.57 0.36
C GLN A 31 5.53 -8.34 0.62
N PRO A 32 5.56 -7.38 -0.30
CA PRO A 32 6.34 -6.17 -0.08
C PRO A 32 5.89 -5.52 1.22
N ALA A 33 6.85 -5.18 2.07
CA ALA A 33 6.58 -4.52 3.35
C ALA A 33 5.78 -3.24 3.11
N VAL A 34 4.71 -3.07 3.88
CA VAL A 34 3.92 -1.83 3.85
C VAL A 34 4.81 -0.70 4.36
N GLN A 35 4.92 0.36 3.57
CA GLN A 35 5.67 1.55 3.94
C GLN A 35 4.75 2.52 4.68
N HIS A 36 5.30 3.27 5.64
CA HIS A 36 4.54 4.26 6.40
C HIS A 36 5.07 5.66 6.13
N ALA A 37 4.17 6.63 5.99
CA ALA A 37 4.53 8.02 5.81
C ALA A 37 3.60 8.94 6.60
N GLN A 38 4.19 9.99 7.20
CA GLN A 38 3.44 10.99 7.97
C GLN A 38 3.00 12.13 7.05
N VAL A 39 1.72 12.49 7.14
CA VAL A 39 1.12 13.68 6.55
C VAL A 39 0.55 14.53 7.67
N ASN A 40 0.94 15.80 7.73
CA ASN A 40 0.38 16.73 8.70
C ASN A 40 -0.44 17.79 7.96
N GLU A 41 -1.67 17.99 8.41
CA GLU A 41 -2.59 19.00 7.94
C GLU A 41 -2.74 20.10 9.00
N HIS A 42 -2.72 21.30 8.57
CA HIS A 42 -3.03 22.50 9.35
C HIS A 42 -3.57 23.54 8.38
N ASP A 43 -4.35 24.49 8.87
CA ASP A 43 -5.03 25.43 8.01
C ASP A 43 -4.16 25.98 6.91
N PHE A 44 -4.57 25.65 5.77
CA PHE A 44 -4.20 25.79 4.38
C PHE A 44 -2.81 25.22 4.05
N LYS A 45 -2.33 24.24 4.85
CA LYS A 45 -1.03 23.62 4.59
C LYS A 45 -1.06 22.09 4.76
N ILE A 46 -0.46 21.40 3.79
CA ILE A 46 -0.12 19.98 3.89
C ILE A 46 1.40 19.84 3.94
N SER A 47 1.89 19.20 4.99
CA SER A 47 3.31 18.84 5.14
C SER A 47 3.45 17.32 5.01
N ALA A 48 4.19 16.87 4.01
CA ALA A 48 4.40 15.47 3.69
C ALA A 48 5.74 15.26 2.99
N PRO A 49 6.29 14.03 2.93
CA PRO A 49 7.47 13.72 2.14
C PRO A 49 7.30 14.12 0.68
N VAL A 50 8.38 14.59 0.05
CA VAL A 50 8.41 14.92 -1.39
C VAL A 50 8.60 13.72 -2.29
N THR A 51 8.99 12.58 -1.70
CA THR A 51 9.16 11.29 -2.38
C THR A 51 8.58 10.19 -1.52
N LEU A 52 7.85 9.28 -2.13
CA LEU A 52 7.33 8.06 -1.52
C LEU A 52 7.72 6.85 -2.38
N PRO A 53 7.86 5.66 -1.77
CA PRO A 53 8.12 4.44 -2.53
C PRO A 53 6.90 4.00 -3.34
N ALA A 54 7.13 3.25 -4.40
CA ALA A 54 6.07 2.54 -5.11
C ALA A 54 5.56 1.35 -4.28
N GLY A 55 4.28 1.02 -4.43
CA GLY A 55 3.62 -0.06 -3.70
C GLY A 55 2.57 0.44 -2.72
N ARG A 56 2.31 -0.37 -1.69
CA ARG A 56 1.36 -0.03 -0.62
C ARG A 56 2.04 0.87 0.41
N VAL A 57 1.40 2.00 0.69
CA VAL A 57 1.85 2.99 1.66
C VAL A 57 0.70 3.32 2.59
N ASP A 58 0.94 3.24 3.89
CA ASP A 58 0.02 3.73 4.91
C ASP A 58 0.38 5.16 5.27
N LEU A 59 -0.48 6.09 4.93
CA LEU A 59 -0.37 7.49 5.32
C LEU A 59 -1.02 7.67 6.69
N SER A 60 -0.23 8.10 7.68
CA SER A 60 -0.74 8.59 8.95
C SER A 60 -1.02 10.08 8.78
N VAL A 61 -2.30 10.45 8.69
CA VAL A 61 -2.75 11.82 8.43
C VAL A 61 -3.17 12.44 9.75
N ASP A 62 -2.43 13.44 10.21
CA ASP A 62 -2.67 14.16 11.45
C ASP A 62 -3.17 15.58 11.14
N ASN A 63 -4.48 15.79 11.24
CA ASN A 63 -5.08 17.12 11.15
C ASN A 63 -5.02 17.82 12.50
N ARG A 64 -4.19 18.86 12.59
CA ARG A 64 -4.01 19.71 13.79
C ARG A 64 -4.82 20.99 13.74
N GLY A 65 -5.75 21.10 12.79
CA GLY A 65 -6.76 22.08 12.46
C GLY A 65 -6.70 23.40 13.14
N PRO A 66 -7.60 24.34 13.17
CA PRO A 66 -8.92 24.15 13.77
C PRO A 66 -9.99 23.54 12.87
N ASP A 67 -9.85 23.66 11.55
CA ASP A 67 -10.88 23.19 10.63
C ASP A 67 -10.75 21.69 10.30
N ASP A 68 -11.86 21.10 9.91
CA ASP A 68 -11.83 19.77 9.29
C ASP A 68 -11.11 19.84 7.94
N HIS A 69 -10.27 18.86 7.66
CA HIS A 69 -9.62 18.72 6.36
C HIS A 69 -9.86 17.33 5.80
N GLU A 70 -9.98 17.23 4.49
CA GLU A 70 -9.94 15.98 3.74
C GLU A 70 -8.59 15.84 3.04
N LEU A 71 -8.19 14.61 2.74
CA LEU A 71 -7.00 14.36 1.94
C LEU A 71 -7.35 13.57 0.69
N ILE A 72 -7.24 14.19 -0.46
CA ILE A 72 -7.39 13.54 -1.77
C ILE A 72 -6.02 13.36 -2.39
N VAL A 73 -5.70 12.13 -2.81
CA VAL A 73 -4.45 11.79 -3.49
C VAL A 73 -4.75 11.46 -4.95
N VAL A 74 -4.14 12.22 -5.87
CA VAL A 74 -4.36 12.09 -7.30
C VAL A 74 -3.05 11.94 -8.06
N ARG A 75 -3.00 11.05 -9.06
CA ARG A 75 -1.86 10.94 -9.98
C ARG A 75 -1.94 12.05 -11.03
N ALA A 76 -1.28 13.14 -10.78
CA ALA A 76 -1.34 14.36 -11.61
C ALA A 76 -0.14 15.26 -11.36
N SER A 77 -0.03 16.31 -12.15
CA SER A 77 0.80 17.48 -11.88
C SER A 77 -0.08 18.64 -11.42
N ASN A 78 0.47 19.53 -10.60
CA ASN A 78 -0.20 20.78 -10.22
C ASN A 78 0.04 21.84 -11.33
N PRO A 79 -0.90 22.76 -11.64
CA PRO A 79 -2.20 22.91 -11.01
C PRO A 79 -3.24 21.88 -11.47
N LEU A 80 -4.19 21.56 -10.58
CA LEU A 80 -5.34 20.71 -10.90
C LEU A 80 -6.47 21.56 -11.54
N PRO A 81 -7.33 20.93 -12.40
CA PRO A 81 -8.48 21.61 -12.96
C PRO A 81 -9.45 22.02 -11.85
N ARG A 82 -10.01 23.22 -11.94
CA ARG A 82 -10.99 23.75 -10.98
C ARG A 82 -12.38 23.80 -11.57
N ARG A 83 -13.39 23.74 -10.71
CA ARG A 83 -14.79 23.98 -11.08
C ARG A 83 -14.98 25.43 -11.57
N SER A 84 -16.13 25.71 -12.19
CA SER A 84 -16.45 27.03 -12.73
C SER A 84 -16.50 28.14 -11.68
N ASP A 85 -16.82 27.81 -10.43
CA ASP A 85 -16.78 28.75 -9.30
C ASP A 85 -15.33 29.12 -8.90
N GLY A 86 -14.35 28.35 -9.36
CA GLY A 86 -12.94 28.53 -9.06
C GLY A 86 -12.52 28.19 -7.64
N LEU A 87 -13.42 27.77 -6.76
CA LEU A 87 -13.17 27.56 -5.33
C LEU A 87 -12.72 26.16 -4.98
N THR A 88 -13.09 25.17 -5.80
CA THR A 88 -12.74 23.77 -5.59
C THR A 88 -12.11 23.15 -6.83
N VAL A 89 -11.35 22.06 -6.65
CA VAL A 89 -10.89 21.21 -7.74
C VAL A 89 -12.08 20.49 -8.35
N ASP A 90 -12.10 20.35 -9.67
CA ASP A 90 -13.10 19.56 -10.37
C ASP A 90 -12.79 18.07 -10.25
N GLU A 91 -13.36 17.42 -9.23
CA GLU A 91 -13.16 16.01 -8.97
C GLU A 91 -13.63 15.12 -10.11
N LYS A 92 -14.67 15.53 -10.87
CA LYS A 92 -15.13 14.77 -12.05
C LYS A 92 -14.04 14.71 -13.12
N ALA A 93 -13.29 15.80 -13.29
CA ALA A 93 -12.19 15.86 -14.26
C ALA A 93 -10.98 15.02 -13.83
N ILE A 94 -10.81 14.72 -12.55
CA ILE A 94 -9.67 13.98 -12.03
C ILE A 94 -10.01 12.57 -11.53
N HIS A 95 -11.29 12.16 -11.43
CA HIS A 95 -11.72 10.94 -10.75
C HIS A 95 -10.98 9.68 -11.19
N ARG A 96 -10.67 9.53 -12.50
CA ARG A 96 -9.94 8.36 -13.03
C ARG A 96 -8.47 8.31 -12.59
N ARG A 97 -7.94 9.39 -12.07
CA ARG A 97 -6.56 9.54 -11.60
C ARG A 97 -6.48 9.62 -10.07
N THR A 98 -7.61 9.80 -9.40
CA THR A 98 -7.70 9.75 -7.93
C THR A 98 -7.41 8.33 -7.47
N VAL A 99 -6.49 8.20 -6.53
CA VAL A 99 -6.02 6.90 -6.02
C VAL A 99 -6.49 6.63 -4.61
N ALA A 100 -6.79 7.68 -3.83
CA ALA A 100 -7.34 7.56 -2.49
C ALA A 100 -8.01 8.86 -2.05
N THR A 101 -8.98 8.75 -1.16
CA THR A 101 -9.64 9.88 -0.50
C THR A 101 -9.84 9.53 0.97
N LEU A 102 -9.52 10.47 1.84
CA LEU A 102 -9.83 10.46 3.26
C LEU A 102 -10.82 11.58 3.53
N GLU A 103 -11.99 11.19 4.03
CA GLU A 103 -13.09 12.13 4.31
C GLU A 103 -12.67 13.21 5.33
N PRO A 104 -13.37 14.36 5.36
CA PRO A 104 -13.06 15.44 6.30
C PRO A 104 -13.07 15.00 7.77
N GLY A 105 -12.17 15.56 8.56
CA GLY A 105 -12.11 15.30 10.01
C GLY A 105 -10.84 15.82 10.67
N ILE A 106 -10.83 15.76 12.00
CA ILE A 106 -9.76 16.23 12.89
C ILE A 106 -8.97 15.02 13.43
N GLY A 107 -7.75 15.27 13.88
CA GLY A 107 -6.89 14.31 14.57
C GLY A 107 -6.18 13.34 13.65
N ASN A 108 -5.64 12.27 14.22
CA ASN A 108 -4.86 11.28 13.48
C ASN A 108 -5.78 10.22 12.85
N ARG A 109 -5.62 10.03 11.54
CA ARG A 109 -6.40 9.10 10.73
C ARG A 109 -5.48 8.37 9.75
N GLY A 110 -5.82 7.12 9.43
CA GLY A 110 -5.06 6.31 8.47
C GLY A 110 -5.66 6.38 7.07
N LEU A 111 -4.79 6.40 6.05
CA LEU A 111 -5.18 6.27 4.65
C LEU A 111 -4.23 5.32 3.93
N GLU A 112 -4.70 4.13 3.56
CA GLU A 112 -3.93 3.21 2.73
C GLU A 112 -4.00 3.65 1.27
N VAL A 113 -2.84 3.76 0.61
CA VAL A 113 -2.75 4.08 -0.81
C VAL A 113 -1.88 3.08 -1.55
N SER A 114 -2.25 2.75 -2.78
CA SER A 114 -1.43 1.95 -3.69
C SER A 114 -0.83 2.84 -4.77
N LEU A 115 0.47 3.04 -4.72
CA LEU A 115 1.19 4.01 -5.54
C LEU A 115 2.01 3.32 -6.62
N ARG A 116 1.89 3.79 -7.87
CA ARG A 116 2.76 3.42 -8.99
C ARG A 116 3.76 4.55 -9.26
N PRO A 117 4.94 4.28 -9.82
CA PRO A 117 5.90 5.33 -10.16
C PRO A 117 5.24 6.48 -10.94
N GLY A 118 5.55 7.71 -10.55
CA GLY A 118 4.98 8.90 -11.19
C GLY A 118 4.91 10.14 -10.32
N ARG A 119 4.18 11.15 -10.80
CA ARG A 119 3.92 12.40 -10.08
C ARG A 119 2.52 12.40 -9.51
N TYR A 120 2.39 12.94 -8.31
CA TYR A 120 1.15 12.99 -7.55
C TYR A 120 0.97 14.34 -6.90
N VAL A 121 -0.29 14.65 -6.62
CA VAL A 121 -0.69 15.77 -5.77
C VAL A 121 -1.58 15.21 -4.68
N MET A 122 -1.33 15.59 -3.44
CA MET A 122 -2.29 15.47 -2.34
C MET A 122 -2.83 16.84 -2.01
N PHE A 123 -4.13 16.94 -1.72
CA PHE A 123 -4.79 18.23 -1.50
C PHE A 123 -6.07 18.09 -0.68
N CYS A 124 -6.49 19.18 -0.07
CA CYS A 124 -7.80 19.34 0.53
C CYS A 124 -8.71 20.08 -0.46
N ASN A 125 -9.91 19.54 -0.71
CA ASN A 125 -10.89 20.15 -1.64
C ASN A 125 -12.06 20.85 -0.93
N MET A 126 -11.94 21.06 0.38
CA MET A 126 -12.85 21.95 1.09
C MET A 126 -12.82 23.32 0.42
N GLN A 127 -13.97 24.02 0.39
CA GLN A 127 -14.14 25.25 -0.35
C GLN A 127 -13.05 26.30 -0.01
N GLY A 128 -12.26 26.68 -1.02
CA GLY A 128 -11.19 27.67 -0.88
C GLY A 128 -9.84 27.10 -0.40
N HIS A 129 -9.79 25.91 0.20
CA HIS A 129 -8.56 25.36 0.82
C HIS A 129 -7.47 25.11 -0.22
N TYR A 130 -7.80 24.47 -1.35
CA TYR A 130 -6.84 24.26 -2.45
C TYR A 130 -6.27 25.59 -2.96
N LEU A 131 -7.11 26.63 -3.11
CA LEU A 131 -6.69 27.98 -3.54
C LEU A 131 -5.77 28.65 -2.54
N ALA A 132 -6.02 28.46 -1.25
CA ALA A 132 -5.18 28.99 -0.18
C ALA A 132 -3.82 28.28 -0.07
N GLY A 133 -3.57 27.25 -0.91
CA GLY A 133 -2.31 26.52 -0.97
C GLY A 133 -2.32 25.17 -0.29
N MET A 134 -3.48 24.67 0.13
CA MET A 134 -3.58 23.38 0.81
C MET A 134 -3.43 22.21 -0.16
N HIS A 135 -2.25 22.09 -0.71
CA HIS A 135 -1.83 20.99 -1.58
C HIS A 135 -0.34 20.72 -1.48
N ARG A 136 0.07 19.49 -1.78
CA ARG A 136 1.46 19.05 -1.82
C ARG A 136 1.72 18.17 -3.02
N THR A 137 2.73 18.50 -3.81
CA THR A 137 3.22 17.63 -4.89
C THR A 137 4.28 16.68 -4.36
N PHE A 138 4.23 15.43 -4.79
CA PHE A 138 5.26 14.42 -4.46
C PHE A 138 5.53 13.50 -5.65
N ARG A 139 6.63 12.76 -5.58
CA ARG A 139 7.04 11.76 -6.57
C ARG A 139 7.00 10.38 -5.97
N VAL A 140 6.74 9.39 -6.82
CA VAL A 140 6.82 7.97 -6.49
C VAL A 140 7.81 7.32 -7.45
N GLY A 141 8.80 6.60 -6.87
CA GLY A 141 9.85 5.93 -7.63
C GLY A 141 10.49 4.80 -6.86
#